data_576b1e64afad42f5406ea03619bf38b5
#
_entry.id   576b1e64afad42f5406ea03619bf38b5
#
_cell.length_a   1.000
_cell.length_b   1.000
_cell.length_c   1.000
_cell.angle_alpha   90.00
_cell.angle_beta   90.00
_cell.angle_gamma   90.00
#
_symmetry.space_group_name_H-M   'P 1'
#
loop_
_entity.id
_entity.type
_entity.pdbx_description
1 polymer ?
#
loop_
_entity_poly.entity_id
_entity_poly.type
_entity_poly.pdbx_seq_one_letter_code
_entity_poly.pdbx_strand_id
1 'polypeptide(L)'
;MPTINSPADLERFRQEILAKRSSEKARISVCAGAGCLATGARKVIDAFSAEIEKEGLEKEVCVKGTGCPGFCERGPIVVIDPEQTCYLQVTPQDVPEIVSETIQQKKVVERLLYSDAANNVKATREADIPFYKHQERNIIGNNIKIDPKCIDDYLALGGYSALTKALFQMTAEQVVEEVKKSGLRGRGG
;
A
#
# COMPACT_ATOMS: atom_id res chain seq x y z
N MET A 1 -13.69 -14.60 -13.74
CA MET A 1 -13.19 -14.81 -12.38
C MET A 1 -13.56 -16.22 -11.95
N PRO A 2 -12.71 -16.93 -11.24
CA PRO A 2 -13.10 -18.24 -10.69
C PRO A 2 -14.23 -18.06 -9.69
N THR A 3 -15.16 -19.01 -9.67
CA THR A 3 -16.21 -19.02 -8.66
C THR A 3 -15.63 -19.57 -7.35
N ILE A 4 -15.75 -18.82 -6.26
CA ILE A 4 -15.28 -19.24 -4.93
C ILE A 4 -16.49 -19.78 -4.17
N ASN A 5 -16.53 -21.08 -3.95
CA ASN A 5 -17.64 -21.78 -3.30
C ASN A 5 -17.28 -22.32 -1.91
N SER A 6 -16.01 -22.28 -1.53
CA SER A 6 -15.52 -22.86 -0.28
C SER A 6 -14.36 -22.05 0.32
N PRO A 7 -14.07 -22.21 1.62
CA PRO A 7 -12.86 -21.64 2.24
C PRO A 7 -11.58 -22.06 1.54
N ALA A 8 -11.52 -23.31 1.06
CA ALA A 8 -10.35 -23.84 0.34
C ALA A 8 -10.15 -23.16 -1.02
N ASP A 9 -11.24 -22.82 -1.74
CA ASP A 9 -11.14 -22.08 -2.99
C ASP A 9 -10.59 -20.67 -2.77
N LEU A 10 -11.04 -19.97 -1.70
CA LEU A 10 -10.54 -18.66 -1.35
C LEU A 10 -9.03 -18.69 -1.06
N GLU A 11 -8.58 -19.67 -0.26
CA GLU A 11 -7.17 -19.81 0.07
C GLU A 11 -6.32 -20.18 -1.14
N ARG A 12 -6.78 -21.10 -2.00
CA ARG A 12 -6.10 -21.44 -3.25
C ARG A 12 -5.93 -20.21 -4.14
N PHE A 13 -7.00 -19.43 -4.33
CA PHE A 13 -6.95 -18.21 -5.14
C PHE A 13 -6.00 -17.15 -4.55
N ARG A 14 -6.01 -17.00 -3.21
CA ARG A 14 -5.04 -16.15 -2.51
C ARG A 14 -3.59 -16.58 -2.77
N GLN A 15 -3.30 -17.87 -2.70
CA GLN A 15 -1.96 -18.40 -2.97
C GLN A 15 -1.53 -18.15 -4.42
N GLU A 16 -2.43 -18.28 -5.39
CA GLU A 16 -2.16 -17.92 -6.79
C GLU A 16 -1.80 -16.43 -6.95
N ILE A 17 -2.51 -15.53 -6.25
CA ILE A 17 -2.20 -14.10 -6.24
C ILE A 17 -0.81 -13.86 -5.64
N LEU A 18 -0.51 -14.48 -4.50
CA LEU A 18 0.78 -14.33 -3.83
C LEU A 18 1.95 -14.88 -4.67
N ALA A 19 1.75 -16.00 -5.34
CA ALA A 19 2.73 -16.57 -6.25
C ALA A 19 3.05 -15.66 -7.44
N LYS A 20 2.02 -15.02 -8.02
CA LYS A 20 2.24 -14.01 -9.08
C LYS A 20 3.04 -12.81 -8.57
N ARG A 21 2.78 -12.36 -7.33
CA ARG A 21 3.49 -11.23 -6.73
C ARG A 21 4.93 -11.53 -6.37
N SER A 22 5.27 -12.78 -6.08
CA SER A 22 6.64 -13.17 -5.76
C SER A 22 7.61 -13.00 -6.92
N SER A 23 7.11 -12.84 -8.15
CA SER A 23 7.94 -12.54 -9.34
C SER A 23 8.22 -11.04 -9.52
N GLU A 24 7.51 -10.15 -8.80
CA GLU A 24 7.77 -8.71 -8.84
C GLU A 24 9.09 -8.40 -8.11
N LYS A 25 10.03 -7.72 -8.77
CA LYS A 25 11.29 -7.28 -8.14
C LYS A 25 11.10 -6.01 -7.30
N ALA A 26 10.16 -5.16 -7.69
CA ALA A 26 9.82 -3.96 -6.96
C ALA A 26 8.34 -3.61 -7.11
N ARG A 27 7.79 -2.94 -6.11
CA ARG A 27 6.45 -2.36 -6.15
C ARG A 27 6.53 -0.88 -5.78
N ILE A 28 5.94 -0.04 -6.62
CA ILE A 28 5.85 1.40 -6.42
C ILE A 28 4.41 1.71 -6.00
N SER A 29 4.24 2.04 -4.72
CA SER A 29 2.96 2.42 -4.12
C SER A 29 2.86 3.93 -4.02
N VAL A 30 1.98 4.54 -4.80
CA VAL A 30 1.73 6.00 -4.79
C VAL A 30 0.43 6.28 -4.05
N CYS A 31 0.46 7.10 -3.02
CA CYS A 31 -0.75 7.48 -2.30
C CYS A 31 -1.75 8.18 -3.25
N ALA A 32 -2.91 7.56 -3.44
CA ALA A 32 -4.03 8.08 -4.24
C ALA A 32 -5.21 8.54 -3.36
N GLY A 33 -4.97 8.88 -2.09
CA GLY A 33 -5.95 9.54 -1.23
C GLY A 33 -6.27 10.95 -1.72
N ALA A 34 -7.43 11.50 -1.34
CA ALA A 34 -7.96 12.78 -1.85
C ALA A 34 -6.95 13.93 -1.77
N GLY A 35 -6.21 14.07 -0.65
CA GLY A 35 -5.18 15.10 -0.49
C GLY A 35 -4.04 14.97 -1.49
N CYS A 36 -3.48 13.75 -1.67
CA CYS A 36 -2.42 13.51 -2.65
C CYS A 36 -2.90 13.66 -4.09
N LEU A 37 -4.13 13.24 -4.40
CA LEU A 37 -4.72 13.46 -5.73
C LEU A 37 -4.86 14.96 -6.04
N ALA A 38 -5.26 15.77 -5.06
CA ALA A 38 -5.35 17.22 -5.21
C ALA A 38 -3.99 17.88 -5.45
N THR A 39 -2.90 17.30 -4.92
CA THR A 39 -1.52 17.78 -5.12
C THR A 39 -0.80 17.13 -6.29
N GLY A 40 -1.50 16.34 -7.14
CA GLY A 40 -0.95 15.84 -8.41
C GLY A 40 -0.53 14.36 -8.42
N ALA A 41 -0.89 13.55 -7.42
CA ALA A 41 -0.51 12.14 -7.37
C ALA A 41 -0.92 11.34 -8.61
N ARG A 42 -2.03 11.70 -9.30
CA ARG A 42 -2.41 11.05 -10.57
C ARG A 42 -1.30 11.20 -11.60
N LYS A 43 -0.75 12.41 -11.76
CA LYS A 43 0.33 12.66 -12.72
C LYS A 43 1.61 11.90 -12.35
N VAL A 44 1.86 11.69 -11.06
CA VAL A 44 3.01 10.89 -10.57
C VAL A 44 2.81 9.41 -10.92
N ILE A 45 1.61 8.85 -10.72
CA ILE A 45 1.28 7.46 -11.11
C ILE A 45 1.45 7.27 -12.62
N ASP A 46 0.90 8.19 -13.42
CA ASP A 46 0.98 8.12 -14.87
C ASP A 46 2.44 8.24 -15.36
N ALA A 47 3.25 9.11 -14.74
CA ALA A 47 4.66 9.25 -15.02
C ALA A 47 5.46 7.97 -14.69
N PHE A 48 5.22 7.33 -13.53
CA PHE A 48 5.83 6.04 -13.22
C PHE A 48 5.45 4.97 -14.22
N SER A 49 4.18 4.86 -14.60
CA SER A 49 3.73 3.88 -15.57
C SER A 49 4.44 4.07 -16.92
N ALA A 50 4.52 5.30 -17.40
CA ALA A 50 5.21 5.62 -18.64
C ALA A 50 6.74 5.37 -18.59
N GLU A 51 7.40 5.70 -17.48
CA GLU A 51 8.84 5.48 -17.34
C GLU A 51 9.19 4.00 -17.20
N ILE A 52 8.36 3.22 -16.48
CA ILE A 52 8.52 1.75 -16.38
C ILE A 52 8.35 1.08 -17.74
N GLU A 53 7.36 1.51 -18.55
CA GLU A 53 7.16 1.02 -19.92
C GLU A 53 8.36 1.38 -20.82
N LYS A 54 8.82 2.63 -20.78
CA LYS A 54 9.96 3.11 -21.53
C LYS A 54 11.25 2.33 -21.24
N GLU A 55 11.46 1.97 -19.96
CA GLU A 55 12.62 1.20 -19.51
C GLU A 55 12.45 -0.32 -19.67
N GLY A 56 11.30 -0.80 -20.15
CA GLY A 56 11.00 -2.24 -20.35
C GLY A 56 10.90 -3.05 -19.07
N LEU A 57 10.48 -2.42 -17.97
CA LEU A 57 10.44 -3.01 -16.62
C LEU A 57 9.05 -3.52 -16.18
N GLU A 58 8.04 -3.55 -17.05
CA GLU A 58 6.63 -3.84 -16.73
C GLU A 58 6.43 -5.25 -16.13
N LYS A 59 7.32 -6.18 -16.45
CA LYS A 59 7.27 -7.54 -15.92
C LYS A 59 7.88 -7.68 -14.52
N GLU A 60 8.66 -6.69 -14.11
CA GLU A 60 9.45 -6.73 -12.88
C GLU A 60 8.98 -5.71 -11.84
N VAL A 61 8.35 -4.62 -12.29
CA VAL A 61 7.95 -3.50 -11.43
C VAL A 61 6.46 -3.24 -11.55
N CYS A 62 5.77 -3.29 -10.41
CA CYS A 62 4.35 -3.01 -10.31
C CYS A 62 4.12 -1.58 -9.80
N VAL A 63 3.38 -0.75 -10.56
CA VAL A 63 2.98 0.60 -10.14
C VAL A 63 1.52 0.60 -9.69
N LYS A 64 1.23 1.13 -8.50
CA LYS A 64 -0.13 1.16 -7.93
C LYS A 64 -0.47 2.51 -7.31
N GLY A 65 -1.70 2.95 -7.56
CA GLY A 65 -2.33 4.00 -6.76
C GLY A 65 -2.99 3.39 -5.53
N THR A 66 -2.47 3.69 -4.35
CA THR A 66 -2.89 3.06 -3.09
C THR A 66 -3.74 3.98 -2.21
N GLY A 67 -4.28 3.45 -1.11
CA GLY A 67 -5.00 4.23 -0.12
C GLY A 67 -4.08 5.21 0.64
N CYS A 68 -4.68 6.05 1.49
CA CYS A 68 -3.96 7.10 2.20
C CYS A 68 -3.29 6.58 3.48
N PRO A 69 -1.97 6.79 3.67
CA PRO A 69 -1.27 6.46 4.91
C PRO A 69 -1.45 7.53 6.01
N GLY A 70 -2.10 8.67 5.72
CA GLY A 70 -2.46 9.70 6.71
C GLY A 70 -1.59 10.94 6.74
N PHE A 71 -0.48 11.02 6.00
CA PHE A 71 0.47 12.15 6.03
C PHE A 71 0.31 13.10 4.83
N CYS A 72 -0.91 13.60 4.64
CA CYS A 72 -1.29 14.41 3.47
C CYS A 72 -0.45 15.68 3.28
N GLU A 73 0.05 16.29 4.37
CA GLU A 73 0.91 17.48 4.35
C GLU A 73 2.19 17.24 3.52
N ARG A 74 2.66 16.02 3.45
CA ARG A 74 3.88 15.61 2.75
C ARG A 74 3.62 14.87 1.44
N GLY A 75 2.39 14.93 0.94
CA GLY A 75 2.03 14.30 -0.34
C GLY A 75 2.50 15.08 -1.57
N PRO A 76 2.58 14.40 -2.74
CA PRO A 76 2.40 12.97 -2.99
C PRO A 76 3.45 12.09 -2.31
N ILE A 77 2.99 10.98 -1.70
CA ILE A 77 3.85 10.01 -1.00
C ILE A 77 4.03 8.78 -1.88
N VAL A 78 5.27 8.33 -2.01
CA VAL A 78 5.64 7.12 -2.77
C VAL A 78 6.41 6.19 -1.86
N VAL A 79 5.98 4.93 -1.78
CA VAL A 79 6.70 3.87 -1.06
C VAL A 79 7.14 2.81 -2.05
N ILE A 80 8.40 2.41 -1.97
CA ILE A 80 9.01 1.43 -2.87
C ILE A 80 9.41 0.18 -2.08
N ASP A 81 8.75 -0.93 -2.38
CA ASP A 81 9.09 -2.26 -1.87
C ASP A 81 10.18 -2.92 -2.73
N PRO A 82 10.99 -3.83 -2.16
CA PRO A 82 10.92 -4.38 -0.80
C PRO A 82 11.61 -3.54 0.28
N GLU A 83 12.46 -2.57 -0.09
CA GLU A 83 13.27 -1.77 0.85
C GLU A 83 12.43 -0.83 1.73
N GLN A 84 11.14 -0.65 1.41
CA GLN A 84 10.21 0.27 2.09
C GLN A 84 10.67 1.73 2.03
N THR A 85 11.40 2.10 0.96
CA THR A 85 11.89 3.46 0.77
C THR A 85 10.71 4.41 0.58
N CYS A 86 10.62 5.44 1.42
CA CYS A 86 9.53 6.40 1.43
C CYS A 86 9.98 7.77 0.94
N TYR A 87 9.46 8.17 -0.22
CA TYR A 87 9.67 9.48 -0.80
C TYR A 87 8.46 10.39 -0.59
N LEU A 88 8.73 11.64 -0.29
CA LEU A 88 7.73 12.65 0.03
C LEU A 88 7.74 13.78 -1.01
N GLN A 89 6.57 14.40 -1.22
CA GLN A 89 6.40 15.54 -2.13
C GLN A 89 6.89 15.24 -3.56
N VAL A 90 6.74 13.99 -3.99
CA VAL A 90 7.19 13.53 -5.30
C VAL A 90 6.42 14.21 -6.42
N THR A 91 7.14 14.68 -7.42
CA THR A 91 6.59 15.27 -8.65
C THR A 91 6.85 14.37 -9.86
N PRO A 92 6.14 14.53 -10.98
CA PRO A 92 6.42 13.78 -12.21
C PRO A 92 7.87 13.92 -12.71
N GLN A 93 8.52 15.05 -12.43
CA GLN A 93 9.91 15.31 -12.83
C GLN A 93 10.93 14.48 -12.05
N ASP A 94 10.56 14.02 -10.85
CA ASP A 94 11.42 13.17 -10.01
C ASP A 94 11.43 11.71 -10.45
N VAL A 95 10.41 11.30 -11.22
CA VAL A 95 10.18 9.88 -11.55
C VAL A 95 11.34 9.23 -12.32
N PRO A 96 11.94 9.84 -13.36
CA PRO A 96 13.07 9.23 -14.06
C PRO A 96 14.27 8.97 -13.13
N GLU A 97 14.56 9.91 -12.23
CA GLU A 97 15.64 9.75 -11.24
C GLU A 97 15.33 8.61 -10.26
N ILE A 98 14.10 8.54 -9.75
CA ILE A 98 13.69 7.46 -8.84
C ILE A 98 13.80 6.10 -9.52
N VAL A 99 13.36 5.97 -10.77
CA VAL A 99 13.46 4.70 -11.51
C VAL A 99 14.92 4.32 -11.74
N SER A 100 15.74 5.24 -12.23
CA SER A 100 17.16 4.98 -12.48
C SER A 100 17.93 4.67 -11.18
N GLU A 101 17.83 5.54 -10.16
CA GLU A 101 18.63 5.38 -8.95
C GLU A 101 18.07 4.29 -8.03
N THR A 102 16.75 4.31 -7.74
CA THR A 102 16.20 3.42 -6.71
C THR A 102 15.84 2.04 -7.28
N ILE A 103 15.18 1.98 -8.43
CA ILE A 103 14.77 0.69 -8.98
C ILE A 103 15.94 -0.05 -9.61
N GLN A 104 16.72 0.63 -10.47
CA GLN A 104 17.79 -0.04 -11.23
C GLN A 104 19.10 -0.14 -10.44
N GLN A 105 19.54 0.94 -9.75
CA GLN A 105 20.84 0.99 -9.07
C GLN A 105 20.77 0.70 -7.55
N LYS A 106 19.57 0.56 -6.98
CA LYS A 106 19.36 0.34 -5.53
C LYS A 106 19.94 1.46 -4.65
N LYS A 107 19.98 2.68 -5.17
CA LYS A 107 20.40 3.88 -4.45
C LYS A 107 19.22 4.72 -4.06
N VAL A 108 19.34 5.48 -2.99
CA VAL A 108 18.27 6.34 -2.47
C VAL A 108 18.42 7.76 -3.00
N VAL A 109 17.31 8.36 -3.45
CA VAL A 109 17.24 9.78 -3.84
C VAL A 109 17.07 10.61 -2.58
N GLU A 110 18.21 11.03 -2.01
CA GLU A 110 18.31 11.64 -0.68
C GLU A 110 17.42 12.88 -0.47
N ARG A 111 17.25 13.72 -1.51
CA ARG A 111 16.47 14.96 -1.43
C ARG A 111 14.96 14.75 -1.24
N LEU A 112 14.47 13.54 -1.57
CA LEU A 112 13.04 13.19 -1.47
C LEU A 112 12.70 12.48 -0.15
N LEU A 113 13.69 12.20 0.68
CA LEU A 113 13.48 11.58 1.98
C LEU A 113 12.88 12.56 2.99
N TYR A 114 12.26 11.99 4.03
CA TYR A 114 11.91 12.79 5.20
C TYR A 114 13.17 13.35 5.83
N SER A 115 13.17 14.67 6.06
CA SER A 115 14.23 15.37 6.78
C SER A 115 13.63 16.39 7.71
N ASP A 116 14.07 16.39 8.97
CA ASP A 116 13.79 17.39 9.98
C ASP A 116 15.11 17.92 10.54
N ALA A 117 15.52 19.06 10.01
CA ALA A 117 16.79 19.70 10.38
C ALA A 117 16.80 20.18 11.85
N ALA A 118 15.65 20.53 12.43
CA ALA A 118 15.56 21.00 13.81
C ALA A 118 15.87 19.89 14.81
N ASN A 119 15.49 18.66 14.49
CA ASN A 119 15.70 17.48 15.34
C ASN A 119 16.81 16.56 14.81
N ASN A 120 17.50 16.94 13.74
CA ASN A 120 18.52 16.15 13.06
C ASN A 120 18.02 14.73 12.70
N VAL A 121 16.77 14.62 12.25
CA VAL A 121 16.13 13.35 11.88
C VAL A 121 16.07 13.24 10.36
N LYS A 122 16.57 12.11 9.84
CA LYS A 122 16.41 11.70 8.45
C LYS A 122 15.86 10.28 8.44
N ALA A 123 14.84 10.01 7.65
CA ALA A 123 14.21 8.69 7.59
C ALA A 123 14.05 8.23 6.15
N THR A 124 14.56 7.02 5.87
CA THR A 124 14.44 6.37 4.56
C THR A 124 13.13 5.59 4.46
N ARG A 125 12.71 4.92 5.54
CA ARG A 125 11.49 4.09 5.55
C ARG A 125 10.34 4.84 6.19
N GLU A 126 9.12 4.56 5.71
CA GLU A 126 7.89 5.12 6.29
C GLU A 126 7.84 4.93 7.82
N ALA A 127 8.14 3.72 8.29
CA ALA A 127 8.05 3.38 9.71
C ALA A 127 9.02 4.19 10.61
N ASP A 128 10.10 4.73 10.04
CA ASP A 128 11.11 5.48 10.78
C ASP A 128 10.77 6.99 10.85
N ILE A 129 9.79 7.46 10.07
CA ILE A 129 9.31 8.84 10.12
C ILE A 129 8.62 9.11 11.46
N PRO A 130 8.99 10.16 12.23
CA PRO A 130 8.42 10.43 13.55
C PRO A 130 6.89 10.51 13.56
N PHE A 131 6.28 11.03 12.49
CA PHE A 131 4.83 11.06 12.34
C PHE A 131 4.18 9.68 12.43
N TYR A 132 4.81 8.63 11.89
CA TYR A 132 4.30 7.27 11.89
C TYR A 132 4.78 6.44 13.08
N LYS A 133 6.00 6.68 13.56
CA LYS A 133 6.69 5.88 14.57
C LYS A 133 5.90 5.72 15.88
N HIS A 134 5.09 6.71 16.23
CA HIS A 134 4.31 6.74 17.46
C HIS A 134 2.82 6.48 17.24
N GLN A 135 2.43 5.98 16.07
CA GLN A 135 1.03 5.68 15.75
C GLN A 135 0.76 4.18 15.72
N GLU A 136 -0.33 3.77 16.36
CA GLU A 136 -0.97 2.47 16.14
C GLU A 136 -2.03 2.60 15.05
N ARG A 137 -1.72 2.13 13.83
CA ARG A 137 -2.59 2.26 12.66
C ARG A 137 -3.41 1.00 12.41
N ASN A 138 -4.29 0.65 13.35
CA ASN A 138 -5.10 -0.57 13.28
C ASN A 138 -6.10 -0.59 12.12
N ILE A 139 -6.62 0.57 11.70
CA ILE A 139 -7.61 0.68 10.63
C ILE A 139 -6.93 1.02 9.29
N ILE A 140 -6.05 2.02 9.27
CA ILE A 140 -5.45 2.53 8.03
C ILE A 140 -4.07 1.93 7.69
N GLY A 141 -3.53 1.04 8.53
CA GLY A 141 -2.17 0.51 8.39
C GLY A 141 -1.90 -0.24 7.08
N ASN A 142 -2.94 -0.78 6.47
CA ASN A 142 -2.83 -1.46 5.19
C ASN A 142 -3.13 -0.57 3.96
N ASN A 143 -3.53 0.69 4.17
CA ASN A 143 -3.97 1.55 3.06
C ASN A 143 -2.88 1.71 1.99
N ILE A 144 -1.63 1.95 2.38
CA ILE A 144 -0.51 2.13 1.42
C ILE A 144 -0.16 0.82 0.66
N LYS A 145 -0.66 -0.32 1.11
CA LYS A 145 -0.39 -1.64 0.51
C LYS A 145 -1.45 -2.07 -0.49
N ILE A 146 -2.61 -1.41 -0.51
CA ILE A 146 -3.80 -1.80 -1.27
C ILE A 146 -4.16 -0.74 -2.28
N ASP A 147 -4.31 -1.14 -3.55
CA ASP A 147 -5.13 -0.40 -4.50
C ASP A 147 -6.60 -0.71 -4.17
N PRO A 148 -7.41 0.29 -3.74
CA PRO A 148 -8.81 0.06 -3.37
C PRO A 148 -9.70 -0.37 -4.54
N LYS A 149 -9.20 -0.32 -5.78
CA LYS A 149 -9.89 -0.80 -6.99
C LYS A 149 -9.48 -2.21 -7.39
N CYS A 150 -8.50 -2.82 -6.70
CA CYS A 150 -7.96 -4.14 -7.00
C CYS A 150 -8.33 -5.15 -5.91
N ILE A 151 -9.28 -6.04 -6.21
CA ILE A 151 -9.72 -7.08 -5.27
C ILE A 151 -8.58 -8.03 -4.88
N ASP A 152 -7.65 -8.29 -5.78
CA ASP A 152 -6.50 -9.17 -5.53
C ASP A 152 -5.61 -8.63 -4.41
N ASP A 153 -5.50 -7.29 -4.27
CA ASP A 153 -4.75 -6.68 -3.18
C ASP A 153 -5.39 -6.94 -1.82
N TYR A 154 -6.72 -6.84 -1.76
CA TYR A 154 -7.47 -7.14 -0.56
C TYR A 154 -7.38 -8.63 -0.18
N LEU A 155 -7.51 -9.52 -1.16
CA LEU A 155 -7.39 -10.97 -0.95
C LEU A 155 -5.98 -11.37 -0.51
N ALA A 156 -4.93 -10.77 -1.08
CA ALA A 156 -3.54 -11.04 -0.70
C ALA A 156 -3.26 -10.73 0.78
N LEU A 157 -3.93 -9.72 1.35
CA LEU A 157 -3.83 -9.36 2.77
C LEU A 157 -4.79 -10.15 3.68
N GLY A 158 -5.41 -11.22 3.18
CA GLY A 158 -6.35 -12.03 3.96
C GLY A 158 -7.79 -11.52 3.95
N GLY A 159 -8.14 -10.71 2.96
CA GLY A 159 -9.52 -10.24 2.75
C GLY A 159 -10.52 -11.39 2.69
N TYR A 160 -11.71 -11.17 3.24
CA TYR A 160 -12.79 -12.14 3.40
C TYR A 160 -12.51 -13.34 4.33
N SER A 161 -11.34 -13.45 4.98
CA SER A 161 -11.07 -14.54 5.92
C SER A 161 -12.06 -14.55 7.10
N ALA A 162 -12.39 -13.38 7.64
CA ALA A 162 -13.37 -13.25 8.71
C ALA A 162 -14.79 -13.63 8.24
N LEU A 163 -15.17 -13.24 7.02
CA LEU A 163 -16.46 -13.64 6.43
C LEU A 163 -16.53 -15.16 6.27
N THR A 164 -15.47 -15.77 5.77
CA THR A 164 -15.37 -17.22 5.61
C THR A 164 -15.51 -17.92 6.97
N LYS A 165 -14.82 -17.43 8.01
CA LYS A 165 -14.99 -17.95 9.37
C LYS A 165 -16.44 -17.86 9.82
N ALA A 166 -17.08 -16.70 9.66
CA ALA A 166 -18.46 -16.49 10.05
C ALA A 166 -19.44 -17.43 9.34
N LEU A 167 -19.30 -17.61 8.03
CA LEU A 167 -20.23 -18.42 7.22
C LEU A 167 -20.07 -19.93 7.40
N PHE A 168 -18.86 -20.43 7.64
CA PHE A 168 -18.57 -21.86 7.62
C PHE A 168 -18.20 -22.44 8.99
N GLN A 169 -17.90 -21.62 9.99
CA GLN A 169 -17.38 -22.08 11.28
C GLN A 169 -18.11 -21.52 12.51
N MET A 170 -19.08 -20.61 12.31
CA MET A 170 -19.79 -19.96 13.43
C MET A 170 -21.29 -20.03 13.23
N THR A 171 -22.04 -20.06 14.36
CA THR A 171 -23.48 -19.80 14.35
C THR A 171 -23.76 -18.30 14.37
N ALA A 172 -25.01 -17.89 14.07
CA ALA A 172 -25.41 -16.49 14.12
C ALA A 172 -25.18 -15.87 15.50
N GLU A 173 -25.49 -16.64 16.57
CA GLU A 173 -25.31 -16.22 17.95
C GLU A 173 -23.83 -16.02 18.30
N GLN A 174 -22.94 -16.89 17.80
CA GLN A 174 -21.50 -16.76 17.99
C GLN A 174 -20.94 -15.52 17.29
N VAL A 175 -21.44 -15.18 16.09
CA VAL A 175 -21.07 -13.94 15.41
C VAL A 175 -21.48 -12.71 16.21
N VAL A 176 -22.72 -12.69 16.72
CA VAL A 176 -23.23 -11.60 17.56
C VAL A 176 -22.39 -11.44 18.82
N GLU A 177 -22.03 -12.54 19.48
CA GLU A 177 -21.23 -12.51 20.69
C GLU A 177 -19.79 -12.04 20.45
N GLU A 178 -19.19 -12.41 19.32
CA GLU A 178 -17.85 -11.93 18.92
C GLU A 178 -17.84 -10.41 18.72
N VAL A 179 -18.88 -9.87 18.05
CA VAL A 179 -19.03 -8.41 17.88
C VAL A 179 -19.23 -7.70 19.22
N LYS A 180 -20.01 -8.26 20.15
CA LYS A 180 -20.18 -7.71 21.50
C LYS A 180 -18.86 -7.69 22.27
N LYS A 181 -18.10 -8.79 22.26
CA LYS A 181 -16.80 -8.90 22.94
C LYS A 181 -15.78 -7.91 22.39
N SER A 182 -15.81 -7.62 21.09
CA SER A 182 -14.90 -6.67 20.47
C SER A 182 -15.06 -5.24 21.00
N GLY A 183 -16.19 -4.90 21.61
CA GLY A 183 -16.52 -3.55 22.06
C GLY A 183 -16.66 -2.55 20.90
N LEU A 184 -16.81 -3.03 19.65
CA LEU A 184 -16.97 -2.17 18.47
C LEU A 184 -18.22 -1.30 18.63
N ARG A 185 -18.04 0.01 18.39
CA ARG A 185 -19.14 0.99 18.48
C ARG A 185 -19.19 1.81 17.19
N GLY A 186 -20.40 2.23 16.82
CA GLY A 186 -20.60 3.21 15.76
C GLY A 186 -19.87 4.53 16.07
N ARG A 187 -19.46 5.24 15.02
CA ARG A 187 -18.82 6.57 15.10
C ARG A 187 -19.61 7.63 14.33
N GLY A 188 -20.78 7.26 13.83
CA GLY A 188 -21.76 8.22 13.31
C GLY A 188 -22.36 9.04 14.44
N GLY A 189 -22.53 10.33 14.22
CA GLY A 189 -23.20 11.25 15.14
C GLY A 189 -24.72 11.09 15.15
#